data_ad8519f88bb53bd8d1cb493bf9061820
#
_entry.id   ad8519f88bb53bd8d1cb493bf9061820
#
_cell.length_a   1.000
_cell.length_b   1.000
_cell.length_c   1.000
_cell.angle_alpha   90.00
_cell.angle_beta   90.00
_cell.angle_gamma   90.00
#
_symmetry.space_group_name_H-M   'P 1'
#
loop_
_entity.id
_entity.type
_entity.pdbx_description
1 polymer ?
#
loop_
_entity_poly.entity_id
_entity_poly.type
_entity_poly.pdbx_seq_one_letter_code
_entity_poly.pdbx_strand_id
1 'polypeptide(L)'
;MGWKTLDNMDISGKKVLLRVDINVPMKADKVSDATRIEKIVPTVKDILAAKGMPILMAHFGRPKGVASAALSLKQLIPALETALGQSVIWADATIGAKAEAASAALREGQILMLENTRFHADEEANATEFAAALAALGDIFCNDAFSAAHRAHASTEGLTHHLPACAGRLMQAELQALEAALGAPQRPVVAVVGGAKVSTKLDLLGNLVTKVDHLVIGGGMANTFLAAQGHAIGASLAEHEMTDTAQNILAKAKAAGCEIILPSDIVVARAFAAHAPHETVAAEACPDDAMILDAGPETVARIGACFACARTLIWNGPLGAFEMQPFDRATNTAAQSAATLTKMGKLISVAGGGDTVAALNQAGAADGFSYISTAGGAFLEWMEGKDLPGVAALTA
;
A
#
# COMPACT_ATOMS: atom_id res chain seq x y z
N MET A 1 13.53 -8.97 -14.01
CA MET A 1 12.28 -9.24 -13.28
C MET A 1 12.17 -10.75 -13.12
N GLY A 2 11.98 -11.25 -11.87
CA GLY A 2 11.97 -12.69 -11.60
C GLY A 2 10.59 -13.34 -11.69
N TRP A 3 9.51 -12.57 -11.82
CA TRP A 3 8.13 -13.09 -11.85
C TRP A 3 7.55 -13.15 -13.26
N LYS A 4 6.64 -14.12 -13.47
CA LYS A 4 5.85 -14.24 -14.72
C LYS A 4 4.65 -13.29 -14.65
N THR A 5 4.20 -12.82 -15.81
CA THR A 5 2.97 -12.02 -15.98
C THR A 5 1.99 -12.78 -16.87
N LEU A 6 0.78 -12.24 -17.06
CA LEU A 6 -0.18 -12.81 -18.02
C LEU A 6 0.39 -12.96 -19.42
N ASP A 7 1.32 -12.07 -19.83
CA ASP A 7 1.94 -12.13 -21.17
C ASP A 7 2.87 -13.34 -21.35
N ASN A 8 3.27 -13.98 -20.27
CA ASN A 8 4.13 -15.16 -20.29
C ASN A 8 3.34 -16.48 -20.22
N MET A 9 1.99 -16.41 -20.21
CA MET A 9 1.12 -17.56 -20.03
C MET A 9 0.27 -17.82 -21.27
N ASP A 10 0.16 -19.09 -21.65
CA ASP A 10 -0.86 -19.51 -22.61
C ASP A 10 -2.19 -19.74 -21.88
N ILE A 11 -3.05 -18.72 -21.92
CA ILE A 11 -4.35 -18.72 -21.20
C ILE A 11 -5.54 -19.00 -22.12
N SER A 12 -5.34 -19.18 -23.42
CA SER A 12 -6.41 -19.43 -24.38
C SER A 12 -7.14 -20.74 -24.07
N GLY A 13 -8.44 -20.67 -23.87
CA GLY A 13 -9.29 -21.82 -23.49
C GLY A 13 -9.05 -22.33 -22.05
N LYS A 14 -8.24 -21.63 -21.25
CA LYS A 14 -7.93 -22.03 -19.87
C LYS A 14 -8.80 -21.33 -18.85
N LYS A 15 -9.08 -22.01 -17.76
CA LYS A 15 -9.70 -21.45 -16.55
C LYS A 15 -8.63 -20.80 -15.72
N VAL A 16 -8.73 -19.50 -15.52
CA VAL A 16 -7.75 -18.71 -14.76
C VAL A 16 -8.33 -18.40 -13.39
N LEU A 17 -7.80 -19.05 -12.35
CA LEU A 17 -8.07 -18.70 -10.96
C LEU A 17 -7.44 -17.34 -10.66
N LEU A 18 -8.26 -16.30 -10.60
CA LEU A 18 -7.80 -14.92 -10.44
C LEU A 18 -8.05 -14.43 -9.01
N ARG A 19 -6.99 -14.25 -8.24
CA ARG A 19 -7.06 -13.67 -6.90
C ARG A 19 -7.09 -12.14 -7.00
N VAL A 20 -8.21 -11.56 -6.58
CA VAL A 20 -8.44 -10.10 -6.64
C VAL A 20 -8.64 -9.51 -5.24
N ASP A 21 -8.37 -8.21 -5.09
CA ASP A 21 -8.75 -7.43 -3.91
C ASP A 21 -9.97 -6.56 -4.21
N ILE A 22 -11.11 -7.03 -3.76
CA ILE A 22 -12.40 -6.32 -3.83
C ILE A 22 -12.98 -6.08 -2.43
N ASN A 23 -12.11 -5.98 -1.42
CA ASN A 23 -12.52 -5.67 -0.05
C ASN A 23 -12.82 -4.16 0.07
N VAL A 24 -13.99 -3.76 -0.39
CA VAL A 24 -14.47 -2.38 -0.50
C VAL A 24 -15.35 -1.97 0.68
N PRO A 25 -15.43 -0.66 1.02
CA PRO A 25 -16.33 -0.18 2.05
C PRO A 25 -17.79 -0.23 1.57
N MET A 26 -18.68 -0.62 2.50
CA MET A 26 -20.12 -0.72 2.27
C MET A 26 -20.87 0.33 3.08
N LYS A 27 -21.90 0.93 2.51
CA LYS A 27 -22.84 1.81 3.20
C LYS A 27 -24.27 1.45 2.76
N ALA A 28 -25.12 1.08 3.72
CA ALA A 28 -26.50 0.66 3.46
C ALA A 28 -26.60 -0.35 2.31
N ASP A 29 -25.85 -1.47 2.43
CA ASP A 29 -25.79 -2.58 1.47
C ASP A 29 -25.35 -2.22 0.04
N LYS A 30 -24.70 -1.06 -0.12
CA LYS A 30 -24.12 -0.62 -1.39
C LYS A 30 -22.64 -0.33 -1.23
N VAL A 31 -21.87 -0.63 -2.27
CA VAL A 31 -20.45 -0.22 -2.36
C VAL A 31 -20.40 1.30 -2.36
N SER A 32 -19.71 1.89 -1.38
CA SER A 32 -19.55 3.33 -1.25
C SER A 32 -18.31 3.88 -1.96
N ASP A 33 -17.33 3.01 -2.24
CA ASP A 33 -16.13 3.29 -3.01
C ASP A 33 -15.78 2.05 -3.84
N ALA A 34 -15.86 2.16 -5.16
CA ALA A 34 -15.61 1.08 -6.10
C ALA A 34 -14.16 1.02 -6.61
N THR A 35 -13.28 1.89 -6.15
CA THR A 35 -11.89 2.02 -6.67
C THR A 35 -11.16 0.68 -6.77
N ARG A 36 -11.27 -0.19 -5.76
CA ARG A 36 -10.63 -1.51 -5.80
C ARG A 36 -11.24 -2.43 -6.85
N ILE A 37 -12.56 -2.37 -7.05
CA ILE A 37 -13.26 -3.13 -8.10
C ILE A 37 -12.84 -2.65 -9.49
N GLU A 38 -12.71 -1.34 -9.69
CA GLU A 38 -12.28 -0.77 -10.96
C GLU A 38 -10.84 -1.17 -11.32
N LYS A 39 -9.97 -1.29 -10.31
CA LYS A 39 -8.55 -1.67 -10.52
C LYS A 39 -8.34 -3.11 -11.02
N ILE A 40 -9.26 -4.03 -10.78
CA ILE A 40 -9.14 -5.40 -11.30
C ILE A 40 -9.62 -5.54 -12.75
N VAL A 41 -10.37 -4.55 -13.27
CA VAL A 41 -10.98 -4.59 -14.61
C VAL A 41 -9.97 -4.85 -15.73
N PRO A 42 -8.79 -4.21 -15.77
CA PRO A 42 -7.80 -4.48 -16.82
C PRO A 42 -7.38 -5.95 -16.87
N THR A 43 -7.09 -6.58 -15.71
CA THR A 43 -6.69 -7.99 -15.65
C THR A 43 -7.79 -8.92 -16.15
N VAL A 44 -9.04 -8.70 -15.71
CA VAL A 44 -10.17 -9.51 -16.15
C VAL A 44 -10.39 -9.37 -17.66
N LYS A 45 -10.34 -8.14 -18.20
CA LYS A 45 -10.51 -7.88 -19.62
C LYS A 45 -9.40 -8.51 -20.48
N ASP A 46 -8.16 -8.47 -20.02
CA ASP A 46 -7.04 -9.10 -20.71
C ASP A 46 -7.19 -10.63 -20.77
N ILE A 47 -7.64 -11.26 -19.67
CA ILE A 47 -7.91 -12.70 -19.66
C ILE A 47 -9.03 -13.04 -20.65
N LEU A 48 -10.12 -12.28 -20.67
CA LEU A 48 -11.22 -12.49 -21.63
C LEU A 48 -10.80 -12.27 -23.06
N ALA A 49 -10.03 -11.20 -23.34
CA ALA A 49 -9.52 -10.90 -24.69
C ALA A 49 -8.60 -11.98 -25.23
N ALA A 50 -7.84 -12.65 -24.35
CA ALA A 50 -7.01 -13.80 -24.70
C ALA A 50 -7.79 -15.13 -24.68
N LYS A 51 -9.15 -15.10 -24.64
CA LYS A 51 -10.04 -16.27 -24.59
C LYS A 51 -9.87 -17.14 -23.35
N GLY A 52 -9.31 -16.61 -22.28
CA GLY A 52 -9.33 -17.26 -20.97
C GLY A 52 -10.67 -17.11 -20.27
N MET A 53 -10.92 -17.95 -19.28
CA MET A 53 -12.14 -17.98 -18.47
C MET A 53 -11.80 -17.59 -17.03
N PRO A 54 -11.99 -16.32 -16.61
CA PRO A 54 -11.64 -15.88 -15.28
C PRO A 54 -12.59 -16.43 -14.21
N ILE A 55 -12.01 -17.02 -13.16
CA ILE A 55 -12.68 -17.43 -11.93
C ILE A 55 -12.15 -16.54 -10.80
N LEU A 56 -12.97 -15.59 -10.37
CA LEU A 56 -12.58 -14.60 -9.37
C LEU A 56 -12.63 -15.22 -7.97
N MET A 57 -11.56 -15.04 -7.22
CA MET A 57 -11.41 -15.38 -5.81
C MET A 57 -11.05 -14.15 -5.01
N ALA A 58 -11.73 -13.93 -3.90
CA ALA A 58 -11.45 -12.80 -3.03
C ALA A 58 -11.79 -13.11 -1.57
N HIS A 59 -11.29 -12.27 -0.68
CA HIS A 59 -11.83 -12.18 0.68
C HIS A 59 -12.63 -10.90 0.87
N PHE A 60 -13.55 -10.92 1.81
CA PHE A 60 -14.32 -9.76 2.23
C PHE A 60 -14.44 -9.72 3.76
N GLY A 61 -13.98 -8.65 4.37
CA GLY A 61 -13.94 -8.52 5.82
C GLY A 61 -13.07 -9.55 6.53
N ARG A 62 -13.45 -9.86 7.77
CA ARG A 62 -12.73 -10.80 8.65
C ARG A 62 -13.68 -11.81 9.30
N PRO A 63 -14.22 -12.78 8.57
CA PRO A 63 -15.22 -13.74 9.07
C PRO A 63 -14.66 -14.79 10.03
N LYS A 64 -13.32 -14.93 10.12
CA LYS A 64 -12.64 -15.89 11.04
C LYS A 64 -13.10 -17.34 10.84
N GLY A 65 -13.25 -17.78 9.59
CA GLY A 65 -13.65 -19.14 9.25
C GLY A 65 -15.15 -19.42 9.40
N VAL A 66 -15.99 -18.40 9.60
CA VAL A 66 -17.45 -18.58 9.78
C VAL A 66 -18.20 -17.86 8.67
N ALA A 67 -19.03 -18.60 7.94
CA ALA A 67 -19.88 -18.01 6.90
C ALA A 67 -20.93 -17.06 7.48
N SER A 68 -21.08 -15.90 6.84
CA SER A 68 -22.03 -14.86 7.25
C SER A 68 -22.58 -14.15 6.02
N ALA A 69 -23.90 -13.97 5.94
CA ALA A 69 -24.52 -13.23 4.84
C ALA A 69 -23.98 -11.80 4.69
N ALA A 70 -23.66 -11.13 5.81
CA ALA A 70 -23.10 -9.78 5.80
C ALA A 70 -21.69 -9.70 5.20
N LEU A 71 -20.98 -10.82 5.11
CA LEU A 71 -19.61 -10.90 4.55
C LEU A 71 -19.57 -11.77 3.28
N SER A 72 -20.73 -12.15 2.71
CA SER A 72 -20.80 -12.82 1.42
C SER A 72 -20.38 -11.88 0.30
N LEU A 73 -19.57 -12.41 -0.63
CA LEU A 73 -19.17 -11.68 -1.84
C LEU A 73 -20.33 -11.49 -2.83
N LYS A 74 -21.44 -12.20 -2.65
CA LYS A 74 -22.64 -12.05 -3.48
C LYS A 74 -23.13 -10.60 -3.56
N GLN A 75 -23.02 -9.86 -2.46
CA GLN A 75 -23.43 -8.44 -2.38
C GLN A 75 -22.60 -7.53 -3.29
N LEU A 76 -21.40 -7.94 -3.72
CA LEU A 76 -20.53 -7.18 -4.60
C LEU A 76 -20.79 -7.42 -6.09
N ILE A 77 -21.59 -8.44 -6.45
CA ILE A 77 -21.87 -8.81 -7.86
C ILE A 77 -22.40 -7.61 -8.67
N PRO A 78 -23.40 -6.82 -8.20
CA PRO A 78 -23.89 -5.68 -8.99
C PRO A 78 -22.81 -4.64 -9.29
N ALA A 79 -21.91 -4.37 -8.35
CA ALA A 79 -20.81 -3.43 -8.54
C ALA A 79 -19.75 -3.99 -9.51
N LEU A 80 -19.44 -5.30 -9.42
CA LEU A 80 -18.55 -5.98 -10.35
C LEU A 80 -19.11 -5.96 -11.78
N GLU A 81 -20.39 -6.30 -11.96
CA GLU A 81 -21.07 -6.27 -13.27
C GLU A 81 -21.05 -4.86 -13.89
N THR A 82 -21.30 -3.85 -13.06
CA THR A 82 -21.22 -2.45 -13.49
C THR A 82 -19.81 -2.07 -13.98
N ALA A 83 -18.77 -2.43 -13.22
CA ALA A 83 -17.39 -2.10 -13.57
C ALA A 83 -16.87 -2.89 -14.79
N LEU A 84 -17.25 -4.16 -14.89
CA LEU A 84 -16.83 -5.06 -15.97
C LEU A 84 -17.64 -4.85 -17.27
N GLY A 85 -18.86 -4.32 -17.15
CA GLY A 85 -19.77 -4.11 -18.28
C GLY A 85 -20.43 -5.41 -18.76
N GLN A 86 -20.44 -6.47 -17.95
CA GLN A 86 -21.05 -7.77 -18.28
C GLN A 86 -21.45 -8.55 -17.02
N SER A 87 -22.29 -9.57 -17.19
CA SER A 87 -22.77 -10.40 -16.09
C SER A 87 -21.67 -11.28 -15.49
N VAL A 88 -21.80 -11.53 -14.18
CA VAL A 88 -20.91 -12.39 -13.39
C VAL A 88 -21.70 -13.56 -12.82
N ILE A 89 -21.29 -14.78 -13.17
CA ILE A 89 -21.89 -16.00 -12.64
C ILE A 89 -21.48 -16.15 -11.18
N TRP A 90 -22.44 -16.39 -10.30
CA TRP A 90 -22.21 -16.60 -8.88
C TRP A 90 -22.14 -18.09 -8.53
N ALA A 91 -21.04 -18.52 -7.91
CA ALA A 91 -20.94 -19.81 -7.25
C ALA A 91 -21.20 -19.65 -5.76
N ASP A 92 -22.26 -20.24 -5.25
CA ASP A 92 -22.62 -20.22 -3.81
C ASP A 92 -21.70 -21.16 -3.00
N ALA A 93 -20.42 -21.14 -3.29
CA ALA A 93 -19.37 -21.91 -2.63
C ALA A 93 -17.97 -21.40 -3.04
N THR A 94 -16.98 -21.67 -2.18
CA THR A 94 -15.57 -21.41 -2.47
C THR A 94 -14.88 -22.63 -3.07
N ILE A 95 -15.20 -23.82 -2.57
CA ILE A 95 -14.67 -25.13 -2.98
C ILE A 95 -15.78 -26.19 -2.98
N GLY A 96 -15.46 -27.40 -3.44
CA GLY A 96 -16.32 -28.57 -3.42
C GLY A 96 -17.34 -28.61 -4.55
N ALA A 97 -18.29 -29.54 -4.50
CA ALA A 97 -19.14 -29.94 -5.61
C ALA A 97 -19.88 -28.78 -6.31
N LYS A 98 -20.33 -27.75 -5.56
CA LYS A 98 -21.01 -26.59 -6.17
C LYS A 98 -20.02 -25.72 -6.98
N ALA A 99 -18.85 -25.45 -6.43
CA ALA A 99 -17.81 -24.67 -7.10
C ALA A 99 -17.26 -25.42 -8.33
N GLU A 100 -17.03 -26.73 -8.19
CA GLU A 100 -16.60 -27.61 -9.28
C GLU A 100 -17.62 -27.64 -10.43
N ALA A 101 -18.91 -27.79 -10.11
CA ALA A 101 -19.98 -27.77 -11.11
C ALA A 101 -20.07 -26.41 -11.83
N ALA A 102 -19.93 -25.28 -11.09
CA ALA A 102 -19.94 -23.96 -11.67
C ALA A 102 -18.71 -23.74 -12.58
N SER A 103 -17.53 -24.16 -12.14
CA SER A 103 -16.30 -24.12 -12.95
C SER A 103 -16.42 -25.01 -14.20
N ALA A 104 -16.95 -26.23 -14.08
CA ALA A 104 -17.12 -27.14 -15.22
C ALA A 104 -18.10 -26.58 -16.26
N ALA A 105 -19.13 -25.85 -15.82
CA ALA A 105 -20.10 -25.22 -16.69
C ALA A 105 -19.63 -23.94 -17.38
N LEU A 106 -18.53 -23.32 -16.91
CA LEU A 106 -18.01 -22.04 -17.41
C LEU A 106 -17.60 -22.14 -18.89
N ARG A 107 -17.88 -21.10 -19.65
CA ARG A 107 -17.59 -20.99 -21.08
C ARG A 107 -16.77 -19.75 -21.41
N GLU A 108 -16.10 -19.74 -22.56
CA GLU A 108 -15.40 -18.56 -23.09
C GLU A 108 -16.32 -17.32 -23.06
N GLY A 109 -15.76 -16.20 -22.66
CA GLY A 109 -16.48 -14.91 -22.51
C GLY A 109 -17.28 -14.78 -21.20
N GLN A 110 -17.32 -15.79 -20.36
CA GLN A 110 -18.00 -15.74 -19.06
C GLN A 110 -17.04 -15.51 -17.90
N ILE A 111 -17.53 -14.93 -16.82
CA ILE A 111 -16.83 -14.69 -15.57
C ILE A 111 -17.53 -15.45 -14.46
N LEU A 112 -16.78 -16.18 -13.65
CA LEU A 112 -17.28 -16.84 -12.44
C LEU A 112 -16.73 -16.13 -11.21
N MET A 113 -17.57 -15.90 -10.19
CA MET A 113 -17.16 -15.42 -8.87
C MET A 113 -17.46 -16.49 -7.83
N LEU A 114 -16.43 -16.87 -7.05
CA LEU A 114 -16.54 -17.78 -5.92
C LEU A 114 -16.97 -17.03 -4.65
N GLU A 115 -17.45 -17.75 -3.64
CA GLU A 115 -17.73 -17.19 -2.33
C GLU A 115 -16.43 -16.85 -1.56
N ASN A 116 -16.56 -16.06 -0.50
CA ASN A 116 -15.50 -15.52 0.34
C ASN A 116 -14.55 -16.62 0.84
N THR A 117 -13.29 -16.56 0.41
CA THR A 117 -12.28 -17.56 0.77
C THR A 117 -12.09 -17.68 2.28
N ARG A 118 -12.25 -16.57 3.03
CA ARG A 118 -12.11 -16.54 4.49
C ARG A 118 -13.31 -17.09 5.26
N PHE A 119 -14.33 -17.62 4.59
CA PHE A 119 -15.32 -18.46 5.25
C PHE A 119 -14.76 -19.83 5.66
N HIS A 120 -13.57 -20.16 5.17
CA HIS A 120 -12.79 -21.31 5.57
C HIS A 120 -11.59 -20.87 6.43
N ALA A 121 -11.42 -21.47 7.61
CA ALA A 121 -10.27 -21.21 8.47
C ALA A 121 -8.95 -21.65 7.78
N ASP A 122 -9.03 -22.67 6.94
CA ASP A 122 -7.93 -23.24 6.15
C ASP A 122 -7.30 -22.25 5.15
N GLU A 123 -8.06 -21.22 4.76
CA GLU A 123 -7.52 -20.14 3.90
C GLU A 123 -6.37 -19.40 4.59
N GLU A 124 -6.62 -18.89 5.82
CA GLU A 124 -5.61 -18.12 6.55
C GLU A 124 -4.52 -19.03 7.16
N ALA A 125 -4.82 -20.32 7.34
CA ALA A 125 -3.85 -21.34 7.76
C ALA A 125 -2.94 -21.83 6.63
N ASN A 126 -3.20 -21.40 5.38
CA ASN A 126 -2.51 -21.89 4.18
C ASN A 126 -2.53 -23.42 4.06
N ALA A 127 -3.69 -24.03 4.35
CA ALA A 127 -3.81 -25.48 4.37
C ALA A 127 -3.69 -26.07 2.96
N THR A 128 -2.83 -27.07 2.80
CA THR A 128 -2.53 -27.71 1.51
C THR A 128 -3.77 -28.31 0.85
N GLU A 129 -4.65 -28.94 1.63
CA GLU A 129 -5.88 -29.57 1.13
C GLU A 129 -6.86 -28.50 0.59
N PHE A 130 -6.94 -27.35 1.26
CA PHE A 130 -7.79 -26.25 0.79
C PHE A 130 -7.23 -25.63 -0.48
N ALA A 131 -5.90 -25.42 -0.54
CA ALA A 131 -5.23 -24.96 -1.75
C ALA A 131 -5.41 -25.92 -2.92
N ALA A 132 -5.31 -27.24 -2.70
CA ALA A 132 -5.55 -28.26 -3.70
C ALA A 132 -7.01 -28.26 -4.18
N ALA A 133 -7.98 -28.09 -3.27
CA ALA A 133 -9.39 -27.99 -3.63
C ALA A 133 -9.72 -26.76 -4.46
N LEU A 134 -9.07 -25.60 -4.17
CA LEU A 134 -9.13 -24.41 -5.03
C LEU A 134 -8.50 -24.68 -6.39
N ALA A 135 -7.31 -25.30 -6.43
CA ALA A 135 -6.58 -25.59 -7.67
C ALA A 135 -7.36 -26.48 -8.62
N ALA A 136 -8.20 -27.39 -8.10
CA ALA A 136 -9.07 -28.25 -8.92
C ALA A 136 -10.10 -27.48 -9.77
N LEU A 137 -10.34 -26.20 -9.48
CA LEU A 137 -11.29 -25.37 -10.21
C LEU A 137 -10.71 -24.71 -11.47
N GLY A 138 -9.37 -24.72 -11.66
CA GLY A 138 -8.76 -24.01 -12.78
C GLY A 138 -7.46 -24.63 -13.27
N ASP A 139 -6.88 -24.01 -14.31
CA ASP A 139 -5.67 -24.48 -15.00
C ASP A 139 -4.46 -23.62 -14.70
N ILE A 140 -4.67 -22.34 -14.36
CA ILE A 140 -3.65 -21.34 -14.14
C ILE A 140 -4.05 -20.48 -12.93
N PHE A 141 -3.10 -20.11 -12.10
CA PHE A 141 -3.28 -19.16 -11.02
C PHE A 141 -2.75 -17.77 -11.41
N CYS A 142 -3.57 -16.75 -11.29
CA CYS A 142 -3.18 -15.36 -11.48
C CYS A 142 -3.38 -14.59 -10.17
N ASN A 143 -2.31 -14.10 -9.58
CA ASN A 143 -2.39 -13.24 -8.39
C ASN A 143 -2.43 -11.77 -8.79
N ASP A 144 -3.54 -11.10 -8.49
CA ASP A 144 -3.75 -9.67 -8.75
C ASP A 144 -4.09 -8.88 -7.47
N ALA A 145 -3.80 -9.46 -6.31
CA ALA A 145 -4.11 -8.92 -5.00
C ALA A 145 -2.84 -8.64 -4.19
N PHE A 146 -2.04 -7.65 -4.59
CA PHE A 146 -0.82 -7.26 -3.89
C PHE A 146 -1.07 -6.95 -2.41
N SER A 147 -2.23 -6.33 -2.07
CA SER A 147 -2.63 -6.04 -0.69
C SER A 147 -2.70 -7.27 0.23
N ALA A 148 -2.85 -8.47 -0.33
CA ALA A 148 -2.87 -9.74 0.40
C ALA A 148 -1.55 -10.51 0.29
N ALA A 149 -0.60 -10.06 -0.54
CA ALA A 149 0.62 -10.79 -0.87
C ALA A 149 1.65 -10.89 0.29
N HIS A 150 1.49 -10.06 1.33
CA HIS A 150 2.31 -10.11 2.54
C HIS A 150 1.98 -11.30 3.47
N ARG A 151 0.97 -12.09 3.14
CA ARG A 151 0.54 -13.26 3.92
C ARG A 151 0.57 -14.52 3.07
N ALA A 152 1.13 -15.59 3.63
CA ALA A 152 1.04 -16.91 3.05
C ALA A 152 -0.35 -17.50 3.37
N HIS A 153 -1.32 -17.25 2.48
CA HIS A 153 -2.65 -17.83 2.52
C HIS A 153 -2.83 -18.81 1.36
N ALA A 154 -3.78 -19.73 1.47
CA ALA A 154 -4.02 -20.73 0.44
C ALA A 154 -4.32 -20.10 -0.94
N SER A 155 -5.13 -19.01 -0.97
CA SER A 155 -5.48 -18.29 -2.21
C SER A 155 -4.42 -17.28 -2.68
N THR A 156 -3.27 -17.14 -2.00
CA THR A 156 -2.18 -16.22 -2.40
C THR A 156 -0.87 -16.94 -2.68
N GLU A 157 -0.43 -17.80 -1.75
CA GLU A 157 0.82 -18.55 -1.83
C GLU A 157 0.55 -20.03 -2.12
N GLY A 158 -0.36 -20.67 -1.37
CA GLY A 158 -0.62 -22.11 -1.48
C GLY A 158 -0.96 -22.60 -2.87
N LEU A 159 -1.74 -21.83 -3.65
CA LEU A 159 -2.10 -22.19 -5.03
C LEU A 159 -0.90 -22.31 -5.97
N THR A 160 0.20 -21.60 -5.72
CA THR A 160 1.40 -21.66 -6.57
C THR A 160 2.11 -23.01 -6.54
N HIS A 161 1.86 -23.82 -5.50
CA HIS A 161 2.38 -25.17 -5.40
C HIS A 161 1.60 -26.20 -6.23
N HIS A 162 0.45 -25.82 -6.76
CA HIS A 162 -0.46 -26.71 -7.50
C HIS A 162 -0.64 -26.30 -8.96
N LEU A 163 -0.50 -25.01 -9.29
CA LEU A 163 -0.78 -24.47 -10.61
C LEU A 163 0.36 -23.58 -11.11
N PRO A 164 0.60 -23.53 -12.44
CA PRO A 164 1.41 -22.49 -13.03
C PRO A 164 0.87 -21.11 -12.61
N ALA A 165 1.76 -20.22 -12.10
CA ALA A 165 1.36 -18.96 -11.50
C ALA A 165 1.92 -17.74 -12.23
N CYS A 166 1.18 -16.64 -12.24
CA CYS A 166 1.60 -15.35 -12.78
C CYS A 166 1.00 -14.18 -12.01
N ALA A 167 1.58 -12.99 -12.20
CA ALA A 167 1.03 -11.72 -11.74
C ALA A 167 -0.04 -11.21 -12.71
N GLY A 168 -1.16 -10.70 -12.16
CA GLY A 168 -2.12 -9.90 -12.90
C GLY A 168 -1.63 -8.47 -13.14
N ARG A 169 -2.38 -7.64 -13.85
CA ARG A 169 -1.95 -6.28 -14.25
C ARG A 169 -1.75 -5.35 -13.05
N LEU A 170 -2.61 -5.44 -12.04
CA LEU A 170 -2.46 -4.64 -10.82
C LEU A 170 -1.21 -5.08 -10.04
N MET A 171 -1.03 -6.38 -9.82
CA MET A 171 0.17 -6.93 -9.19
C MET A 171 1.43 -6.55 -9.97
N GLN A 172 1.42 -6.66 -11.29
CA GLN A 172 2.53 -6.28 -12.16
C GLN A 172 2.89 -4.80 -12.01
N ALA A 173 1.90 -3.90 -12.01
CA ALA A 173 2.12 -2.47 -11.84
C ALA A 173 2.72 -2.14 -10.46
N GLU A 174 2.20 -2.76 -9.38
CA GLU A 174 2.77 -2.63 -8.03
C GLU A 174 4.23 -3.08 -8.02
N LEU A 175 4.53 -4.28 -8.48
CA LEU A 175 5.88 -4.85 -8.46
C LEU A 175 6.87 -4.02 -9.29
N GLN A 176 6.45 -3.50 -10.45
CA GLN A 176 7.27 -2.61 -11.27
C GLN A 176 7.56 -1.28 -10.58
N ALA A 177 6.54 -0.68 -9.94
CA ALA A 177 6.71 0.56 -9.19
C ALA A 177 7.66 0.39 -8.00
N LEU A 178 7.50 -0.71 -7.27
CA LEU A 178 8.32 -1.05 -6.12
C LEU A 178 9.78 -1.33 -6.51
N GLU A 179 10.00 -2.08 -7.59
CA GLU A 179 11.34 -2.34 -8.12
C GLU A 179 12.03 -1.05 -8.56
N ALA A 180 11.31 -0.17 -9.26
CA ALA A 180 11.81 1.14 -9.66
C ALA A 180 12.11 2.07 -8.48
N ALA A 181 11.41 1.87 -7.34
CA ALA A 181 11.56 2.73 -6.16
C ALA A 181 12.69 2.31 -5.23
N LEU A 182 12.88 1.01 -4.95
CA LEU A 182 13.89 0.51 -3.99
C LEU A 182 14.70 -0.69 -4.48
N GLY A 183 14.20 -1.47 -5.44
CA GLY A 183 14.93 -2.63 -5.97
C GLY A 183 16.14 -2.19 -6.82
N ALA A 184 15.86 -1.38 -7.84
CA ALA A 184 16.88 -0.80 -8.74
C ALA A 184 16.59 0.69 -9.01
N PRO A 185 16.61 1.55 -7.98
CA PRO A 185 16.18 2.95 -8.11
C PRO A 185 17.19 3.78 -8.90
N GLN A 186 16.68 4.79 -9.59
CA GLN A 186 17.52 5.89 -10.07
C GLN A 186 17.91 6.80 -8.90
N ARG A 187 19.20 7.01 -8.73
CA ARG A 187 19.72 7.84 -7.63
C ARG A 187 19.91 9.31 -8.05
N PRO A 188 19.86 10.27 -7.12
CA PRO A 188 19.63 10.11 -5.68
C PRO A 188 18.19 9.67 -5.33
N VAL A 189 18.08 8.90 -4.24
CA VAL A 189 16.81 8.41 -3.71
C VAL A 189 16.46 9.16 -2.43
N VAL A 190 15.24 9.69 -2.38
CA VAL A 190 14.67 10.31 -1.17
C VAL A 190 13.54 9.45 -0.65
N ALA A 191 13.53 9.19 0.66
CA ALA A 191 12.35 8.66 1.33
C ALA A 191 11.74 9.71 2.26
N VAL A 192 10.41 9.78 2.30
CA VAL A 192 9.64 10.53 3.30
C VAL A 192 8.92 9.53 4.18
N VAL A 193 9.19 9.58 5.47
CA VAL A 193 8.52 8.74 6.47
C VAL A 193 7.94 9.64 7.55
N GLY A 194 6.63 9.64 7.65
CA GLY A 194 5.91 10.40 8.68
C GLY A 194 5.04 9.48 9.53
N GLY A 195 4.46 10.04 10.57
CA GLY A 195 3.55 9.34 11.46
C GLY A 195 3.70 9.76 12.91
N ALA A 196 2.88 9.16 13.78
CA ALA A 196 2.83 9.53 15.21
C ALA A 196 4.00 8.94 16.01
N LYS A 197 4.45 7.71 15.69
CA LYS A 197 5.33 6.90 16.55
C LYS A 197 6.48 6.25 15.81
N VAL A 198 7.70 6.37 16.34
CA VAL A 198 8.91 5.69 15.87
C VAL A 198 8.79 4.17 16.03
N SER A 199 8.26 3.73 17.19
CA SER A 199 8.12 2.31 17.52
C SER A 199 7.34 1.49 16.48
N THR A 200 6.42 2.12 15.78
CA THR A 200 5.61 1.45 14.74
C THR A 200 6.32 1.32 13.39
N LYS A 201 7.47 1.97 13.20
CA LYS A 201 8.19 2.02 11.91
C LYS A 201 9.69 1.73 12.03
N LEU A 202 10.10 1.04 13.09
CA LEU A 202 11.53 0.76 13.34
C LEU A 202 12.18 -0.03 12.21
N ASP A 203 11.54 -1.11 11.78
CA ASP A 203 12.04 -1.96 10.69
C ASP A 203 12.15 -1.16 9.39
N LEU A 204 11.13 -0.33 9.12
CA LEU A 204 11.11 0.57 7.97
C LEU A 204 12.29 1.53 7.97
N LEU A 205 12.46 2.29 9.06
CA LEU A 205 13.55 3.25 9.20
C LEU A 205 14.91 2.56 9.10
N GLY A 206 15.06 1.42 9.82
CA GLY A 206 16.27 0.62 9.84
C GLY A 206 16.68 0.07 8.47
N ASN A 207 15.71 -0.25 7.60
CA ASN A 207 15.96 -0.68 6.23
C ASN A 207 16.27 0.51 5.31
N LEU A 208 15.46 1.57 5.37
CA LEU A 208 15.58 2.72 4.47
C LEU A 208 16.91 3.45 4.60
N VAL A 209 17.41 3.67 5.82
CA VAL A 209 18.69 4.39 6.03
C VAL A 209 19.88 3.76 5.33
N THR A 210 19.80 2.49 4.95
CA THR A 210 20.85 1.78 4.20
C THR A 210 20.61 1.77 2.69
N LYS A 211 19.45 2.22 2.23
CA LYS A 211 19.04 2.12 0.82
C LYS A 211 18.84 3.46 0.13
N VAL A 212 18.60 4.54 0.88
CA VAL A 212 18.30 5.86 0.33
C VAL A 212 19.43 6.85 0.60
N ASP A 213 19.50 7.92 -0.20
CA ASP A 213 20.48 8.99 -0.02
C ASP A 213 20.00 10.03 0.99
N HIS A 214 18.69 10.27 1.04
CA HIS A 214 18.05 11.19 1.99
C HIS A 214 16.81 10.57 2.60
N LEU A 215 16.62 10.77 3.91
CA LEU A 215 15.45 10.33 4.65
C LEU A 215 14.83 11.52 5.39
N VAL A 216 13.67 11.97 4.92
CA VAL A 216 12.86 12.98 5.59
C VAL A 216 11.99 12.30 6.65
N ILE A 217 12.06 12.78 7.89
CA ILE A 217 11.22 12.28 9.00
C ILE A 217 10.25 13.39 9.41
N GLY A 218 8.94 13.08 9.41
CA GLY A 218 7.87 14.02 9.72
C GLY A 218 6.91 13.53 10.81
N GLY A 219 5.98 14.41 11.18
CA GLY A 219 4.96 14.14 12.19
C GLY A 219 5.52 13.97 13.60
N GLY A 220 4.78 13.32 14.49
CA GLY A 220 5.20 13.03 15.87
C GLY A 220 6.49 12.24 15.98
N MET A 221 6.82 11.45 14.94
CA MET A 221 8.12 10.77 14.86
C MET A 221 9.28 11.76 14.85
N ALA A 222 9.18 12.86 14.10
CA ALA A 222 10.22 13.89 14.06
C ALA A 222 10.48 14.49 15.45
N ASN A 223 9.45 14.66 16.27
CA ASN A 223 9.58 15.16 17.64
C ASN A 223 10.44 14.23 18.51
N THR A 224 10.29 12.91 18.36
CA THR A 224 11.14 11.93 19.06
C THR A 224 12.60 12.06 18.64
N PHE A 225 12.89 12.29 17.36
CA PHE A 225 14.24 12.52 16.84
C PHE A 225 14.83 13.86 17.31
N LEU A 226 14.01 14.93 17.35
CA LEU A 226 14.43 16.23 17.90
C LEU A 226 14.78 16.11 19.39
N ALA A 227 13.94 15.42 20.19
CA ALA A 227 14.21 15.14 21.59
C ALA A 227 15.51 14.31 21.76
N ALA A 228 15.75 13.33 20.89
CA ALA A 228 16.99 12.54 20.89
C ALA A 228 18.25 13.36 20.58
N GLN A 229 18.09 14.49 19.88
CA GLN A 229 19.17 15.47 19.64
C GLN A 229 19.31 16.50 20.77
N GLY A 230 18.45 16.44 21.80
CA GLY A 230 18.47 17.35 22.95
C GLY A 230 17.65 18.64 22.77
N HIS A 231 16.83 18.74 21.71
CA HIS A 231 15.92 19.88 21.56
C HIS A 231 14.72 19.78 22.47
N ALA A 232 14.28 20.92 23.03
CA ALA A 232 13.01 21.00 23.72
C ALA A 232 11.86 20.83 22.70
N ILE A 233 10.89 20.00 23.02
CA ILE A 233 9.73 19.72 22.17
C ILE A 233 8.39 20.11 22.82
N GLY A 234 8.44 20.83 23.95
CA GLY A 234 7.27 21.31 24.70
C GLY A 234 6.31 20.17 25.07
N ALA A 235 5.02 20.41 24.87
CA ALA A 235 3.96 19.43 25.11
C ALA A 235 3.69 18.51 23.90
N SER A 236 4.63 18.39 22.98
CA SER A 236 4.47 17.62 21.73
C SER A 236 4.36 16.12 21.99
N LEU A 237 3.61 15.43 21.13
CA LEU A 237 3.61 13.97 21.07
C LEU A 237 5.02 13.47 20.72
N ALA A 238 5.60 12.65 21.60
CA ALA A 238 6.87 11.96 21.36
C ALA A 238 6.95 10.67 22.17
N GLU A 239 7.81 9.76 21.74
CA GLU A 239 8.14 8.53 22.47
C GLU A 239 9.51 8.71 23.14
N HIS A 240 9.53 9.26 24.35
CA HIS A 240 10.78 9.55 25.08
C HIS A 240 11.60 8.29 25.38
N GLU A 241 10.94 7.15 25.56
CA GLU A 241 11.56 5.83 25.71
C GLU A 241 12.29 5.35 24.44
N MET A 242 12.03 5.99 23.31
CA MET A 242 12.63 5.64 22.00
C MET A 242 13.81 6.55 21.63
N THR A 243 14.26 7.47 22.50
CA THR A 243 15.35 8.41 22.19
C THR A 243 16.65 7.70 21.87
N ASP A 244 17.04 6.66 22.61
CA ASP A 244 18.24 5.86 22.33
C ASP A 244 18.13 5.16 20.97
N THR A 245 16.95 4.67 20.64
CA THR A 245 16.69 4.03 19.34
C THR A 245 16.78 5.05 18.21
N ALA A 246 16.24 6.25 18.39
CA ALA A 246 16.36 7.34 17.41
C ALA A 246 17.83 7.76 17.21
N GLN A 247 18.63 7.84 18.27
CA GLN A 247 20.08 8.10 18.18
C GLN A 247 20.80 6.98 17.40
N ASN A 248 20.46 5.71 17.64
CA ASN A 248 21.03 4.60 16.90
C ASN A 248 20.68 4.65 15.39
N ILE A 249 19.45 5.07 15.05
CA ILE A 249 19.03 5.26 13.64
C ILE A 249 19.84 6.41 13.01
N LEU A 250 20.02 7.54 13.71
CA LEU A 250 20.86 8.67 13.25
C LEU A 250 22.30 8.22 12.99
N ALA A 251 22.87 7.46 13.92
CA ALA A 251 24.24 6.93 13.79
C ALA A 251 24.36 5.95 12.60
N LYS A 252 23.38 5.06 12.44
CA LYS A 252 23.31 4.11 11.32
C LYS A 252 23.20 4.83 9.97
N ALA A 253 22.33 5.85 9.88
CA ALA A 253 22.18 6.67 8.69
C ALA A 253 23.50 7.36 8.31
N LYS A 254 24.17 7.99 9.27
CA LYS A 254 25.47 8.61 9.08
C LYS A 254 26.53 7.63 8.58
N ALA A 255 26.58 6.43 9.16
CA ALA A 255 27.50 5.37 8.73
C ALA A 255 27.20 4.86 7.32
N ALA A 256 25.94 4.86 6.90
CA ALA A 256 25.49 4.45 5.57
C ALA A 256 25.59 5.57 4.52
N GLY A 257 25.95 6.82 4.90
CA GLY A 257 25.96 7.96 4.01
C GLY A 257 24.57 8.52 3.68
N CYS A 258 23.54 8.16 4.45
CA CYS A 258 22.19 8.67 4.31
C CYS A 258 22.02 9.96 5.14
N GLU A 259 21.59 11.05 4.52
CA GLU A 259 21.25 12.28 5.22
C GLU A 259 19.84 12.19 5.80
N ILE A 260 19.70 12.31 7.12
CA ILE A 260 18.38 12.45 7.75
C ILE A 260 18.00 13.94 7.78
N ILE A 261 16.84 14.26 7.22
CA ILE A 261 16.27 15.61 7.20
C ILE A 261 15.18 15.67 8.27
N LEU A 262 15.48 16.38 9.36
CA LEU A 262 14.53 16.74 10.42
C LEU A 262 14.09 18.20 10.26
N PRO A 263 12.96 18.60 10.86
CA PRO A 263 12.54 20.00 10.87
C PRO A 263 13.60 20.93 11.48
N SER A 264 13.94 22.00 10.74
CA SER A 264 14.77 23.12 11.24
C SER A 264 13.92 24.24 11.82
N ASP A 265 12.68 24.36 11.35
CA ASP A 265 11.62 25.20 11.87
C ASP A 265 10.34 24.39 11.99
N ILE A 266 9.49 24.80 12.94
CA ILE A 266 8.29 24.06 13.35
C ILE A 266 7.12 25.00 13.51
N VAL A 267 5.92 24.49 13.20
CA VAL A 267 4.66 25.18 13.48
C VAL A 267 4.08 24.63 14.78
N VAL A 268 3.94 25.50 15.78
CA VAL A 268 3.52 25.14 17.13
C VAL A 268 2.19 25.78 17.50
N ALA A 269 1.39 25.08 18.27
CA ALA A 269 0.14 25.57 18.83
C ALA A 269 -0.08 25.03 20.25
N ARG A 270 -0.87 25.77 21.05
CA ARG A 270 -1.22 25.38 22.43
C ARG A 270 -2.49 24.55 22.52
N ALA A 271 -3.16 24.33 21.38
CA ALA A 271 -4.35 23.48 21.31
C ALA A 271 -4.28 22.60 20.06
N PHE A 272 -4.59 21.31 20.21
CA PHE A 272 -4.73 20.37 19.12
C PHE A 272 -6.13 20.51 18.51
N ALA A 273 -6.33 21.56 17.72
CA ALA A 273 -7.61 21.90 17.09
C ALA A 273 -7.41 22.60 15.76
N ALA A 274 -8.36 22.41 14.85
CA ALA A 274 -8.36 23.14 13.58
C ALA A 274 -8.43 24.67 13.83
N HIS A 275 -7.62 25.41 13.07
CA HIS A 275 -7.49 26.87 13.15
C HIS A 275 -7.03 27.40 14.52
N ALA A 276 -6.40 26.56 15.35
CA ALA A 276 -5.80 27.03 16.59
C ALA A 276 -4.77 28.16 16.32
N PRO A 277 -4.68 29.16 17.20
CA PRO A 277 -3.59 30.13 17.16
C PRO A 277 -2.23 29.41 17.14
N HIS A 278 -1.39 29.76 16.21
CA HIS A 278 -0.13 29.08 15.97
C HIS A 278 0.97 30.07 15.60
N GLU A 279 2.19 29.67 15.79
CA GLU A 279 3.37 30.42 15.42
C GLU A 279 4.41 29.49 14.79
N THR A 280 5.31 30.05 13.97
CA THR A 280 6.45 29.33 13.43
C THR A 280 7.69 29.75 14.20
N VAL A 281 8.41 28.79 14.73
CA VAL A 281 9.64 29.00 15.50
C VAL A 281 10.76 28.06 15.01
N ALA A 282 12.02 28.39 15.33
CA ALA A 282 13.11 27.44 15.11
C ALA A 282 12.90 26.16 15.93
N ALA A 283 13.36 25.03 15.44
CA ALA A 283 13.17 23.75 16.12
C ALA A 283 13.75 23.70 17.53
N GLU A 284 14.84 24.49 17.77
CA GLU A 284 15.47 24.61 19.09
C GLU A 284 14.68 25.53 20.07
N ALA A 285 13.68 26.28 19.58
CA ALA A 285 12.96 27.31 20.33
C ALA A 285 11.48 26.92 20.59
N CYS A 286 11.16 25.64 20.67
CA CYS A 286 9.81 25.16 20.96
C CYS A 286 9.38 25.61 22.38
N PRO A 287 8.26 26.34 22.54
CA PRO A 287 7.77 26.71 23.87
C PRO A 287 7.33 25.48 24.67
N ASP A 288 7.56 25.50 25.99
CA ASP A 288 7.27 24.38 26.88
C ASP A 288 5.78 23.98 26.90
N ASP A 289 4.89 24.97 26.70
CA ASP A 289 3.42 24.79 26.73
C ASP A 289 2.80 24.56 25.35
N ALA A 290 3.60 24.46 24.30
CA ALA A 290 3.12 24.29 22.93
C ALA A 290 3.45 22.90 22.36
N MET A 291 2.64 22.49 21.38
CA MET A 291 2.80 21.24 20.64
C MET A 291 3.28 21.53 19.23
N ILE A 292 4.24 20.77 18.75
CA ILE A 292 4.68 20.76 17.34
C ILE A 292 3.62 20.02 16.53
N LEU A 293 2.95 20.73 15.61
CA LEU A 293 1.86 20.17 14.80
C LEU A 293 2.18 20.07 13.31
N ASP A 294 3.17 20.83 12.82
CA ASP A 294 3.63 20.75 11.42
C ASP A 294 5.09 21.19 11.31
N ALA A 295 5.72 20.86 10.20
CA ALA A 295 7.02 21.43 9.83
C ALA A 295 6.84 22.85 9.32
N GLY A 296 7.85 23.70 9.56
CA GLY A 296 7.83 25.09 9.11
C GLY A 296 8.23 25.27 7.64
N PRO A 297 8.09 26.50 7.10
CA PRO A 297 8.33 26.79 5.69
C PRO A 297 9.80 26.61 5.25
N GLU A 298 10.77 26.83 6.13
CA GLU A 298 12.20 26.61 5.82
C GLU A 298 12.48 25.12 5.64
N THR A 299 11.93 24.29 6.53
CA THR A 299 11.99 22.83 6.41
C THR A 299 11.37 22.36 5.10
N VAL A 300 10.18 22.88 4.75
CA VAL A 300 9.48 22.54 3.49
C VAL A 300 10.32 22.96 2.27
N ALA A 301 10.94 24.13 2.31
CA ALA A 301 11.81 24.58 1.23
C ALA A 301 13.03 23.66 1.06
N ARG A 302 13.64 23.22 2.17
CA ARG A 302 14.75 22.23 2.16
C ARG A 302 14.30 20.88 1.58
N ILE A 303 13.12 20.39 1.97
CA ILE A 303 12.52 19.15 1.41
C ILE A 303 12.29 19.31 -0.10
N GLY A 304 11.74 20.45 -0.55
CA GLY A 304 11.53 20.74 -1.97
C GLY A 304 12.83 20.78 -2.77
N ALA A 305 13.88 21.38 -2.22
CA ALA A 305 15.21 21.37 -2.83
C ALA A 305 15.79 19.95 -2.93
N CYS A 306 15.61 19.14 -1.89
CA CYS A 306 16.01 17.74 -1.91
C CYS A 306 15.28 16.96 -3.01
N PHE A 307 13.96 17.14 -3.16
CA PHE A 307 13.17 16.51 -4.24
C PHE A 307 13.65 16.95 -5.64
N ALA A 308 14.01 18.21 -5.81
CA ALA A 308 14.51 18.73 -7.08
C ALA A 308 15.85 18.10 -7.51
N CYS A 309 16.68 17.69 -6.56
CA CYS A 309 17.94 16.98 -6.79
C CYS A 309 17.77 15.46 -6.94
N ALA A 310 16.67 14.90 -6.43
CA ALA A 310 16.39 13.46 -6.46
C ALA A 310 15.97 12.96 -7.84
N ARG A 311 16.08 11.64 -8.02
CA ARG A 311 15.51 10.91 -9.17
C ARG A 311 14.39 9.98 -8.76
N THR A 312 14.39 9.53 -7.51
CA THR A 312 13.37 8.63 -6.97
C THR A 312 12.92 9.14 -5.62
N LEU A 313 11.61 9.17 -5.41
CA LEU A 313 10.95 9.50 -4.15
C LEU A 313 10.06 8.34 -3.72
N ILE A 314 10.19 7.96 -2.44
CA ILE A 314 9.29 7.01 -1.78
C ILE A 314 8.64 7.73 -0.62
N TRP A 315 7.31 7.67 -0.51
CA TRP A 315 6.57 8.42 0.50
C TRP A 315 5.62 7.55 1.30
N ASN A 316 5.80 7.54 2.63
CA ASN A 316 4.92 6.86 3.58
C ASN A 316 4.69 7.70 4.85
N GLY A 317 3.57 8.41 4.91
CA GLY A 317 3.13 9.20 6.06
C GLY A 317 3.28 10.70 5.90
N PRO A 318 2.42 11.48 6.61
CA PRO A 318 2.39 12.95 6.53
C PRO A 318 3.55 13.60 7.30
N LEU A 319 3.81 14.88 7.01
CA LEU A 319 4.84 15.69 7.69
C LEU A 319 4.32 16.36 8.97
N GLY A 320 3.00 16.51 9.10
CA GLY A 320 2.32 17.17 10.24
C GLY A 320 0.94 16.58 10.49
N ALA A 321 0.12 17.28 11.27
CA ALA A 321 -1.27 16.94 11.57
C ALA A 321 -2.18 17.29 10.35
N PHE A 322 -1.99 16.59 9.25
CA PHE A 322 -2.52 16.89 7.93
C PHE A 322 -4.05 16.93 7.85
N GLU A 323 -4.76 16.31 8.79
CA GLU A 323 -6.22 16.34 8.85
C GLU A 323 -6.77 17.70 9.35
N MET A 324 -5.90 18.56 9.91
CA MET A 324 -6.29 19.81 10.54
C MET A 324 -5.60 21.02 9.93
N GLN A 325 -6.36 21.93 9.35
CA GLN A 325 -5.84 23.23 8.93
C GLN A 325 -5.51 24.12 10.14
N PRO A 326 -4.35 24.85 10.08
CA PRO A 326 -3.41 24.98 8.98
C PRO A 326 -2.19 24.05 9.05
N PHE A 327 -2.26 22.97 9.85
CA PHE A 327 -1.15 22.05 10.12
C PHE A 327 -0.99 20.97 9.04
N ASP A 328 -1.66 21.13 7.90
CA ASP A 328 -1.57 20.35 6.68
C ASP A 328 -0.61 20.97 5.64
N ARG A 329 -0.10 22.17 5.90
CA ARG A 329 0.63 22.99 4.89
C ARG A 329 1.93 22.35 4.44
N ALA A 330 2.73 21.81 5.36
CA ALA A 330 4.00 21.18 4.99
C ALA A 330 3.75 19.97 4.09
N THR A 331 2.82 19.10 4.47
CA THR A 331 2.46 17.92 3.69
C THR A 331 1.94 18.32 2.30
N ASN A 332 0.99 19.26 2.23
CA ASN A 332 0.40 19.71 0.98
C ASN A 332 1.44 20.33 0.03
N THR A 333 2.29 21.23 0.55
CA THR A 333 3.31 21.91 -0.25
C THR A 333 4.36 20.95 -0.79
N ALA A 334 4.85 20.04 0.05
CA ALA A 334 5.82 19.02 -0.36
C ALA A 334 5.20 18.04 -1.38
N ALA A 335 3.93 17.63 -1.20
CA ALA A 335 3.21 16.77 -2.13
C ALA A 335 3.03 17.40 -3.50
N GLN A 336 2.64 18.67 -3.56
CA GLN A 336 2.49 19.43 -4.81
C GLN A 336 3.82 19.62 -5.53
N SER A 337 4.92 19.85 -4.78
CA SER A 337 6.28 19.91 -5.34
C SER A 337 6.67 18.57 -5.98
N ALA A 338 6.49 17.45 -5.26
CA ALA A 338 6.76 16.11 -5.78
C ALA A 338 5.95 15.80 -7.04
N ALA A 339 4.63 16.09 -7.02
CA ALA A 339 3.73 15.88 -8.16
C ALA A 339 4.18 16.70 -9.38
N THR A 340 4.60 17.96 -9.16
CA THR A 340 5.10 18.84 -10.24
C THR A 340 6.36 18.28 -10.87
N LEU A 341 7.34 17.87 -10.07
CA LEU A 341 8.59 17.29 -10.55
C LEU A 341 8.35 15.97 -11.30
N THR A 342 7.40 15.18 -10.84
CA THR A 342 7.01 13.92 -11.48
C THR A 342 6.37 14.16 -12.84
N LYS A 343 5.41 15.09 -12.93
CA LYS A 343 4.78 15.50 -14.22
C LYS A 343 5.80 16.04 -15.23
N MET A 344 6.87 16.66 -14.74
CA MET A 344 7.99 17.14 -15.58
C MET A 344 8.95 16.00 -16.00
N GLY A 345 8.72 14.75 -15.58
CA GLY A 345 9.61 13.61 -15.85
C GLY A 345 10.97 13.68 -15.12
N LYS A 346 11.08 14.51 -14.09
CA LYS A 346 12.32 14.69 -13.32
C LYS A 346 12.42 13.77 -12.11
N LEU A 347 11.29 13.26 -11.63
CA LEU A 347 11.18 12.46 -10.42
C LEU A 347 10.28 11.24 -10.67
N ILE A 348 10.74 10.06 -10.26
CA ILE A 348 9.88 8.88 -10.12
C ILE A 348 9.37 8.90 -8.69
N SER A 349 8.06 9.03 -8.49
CA SER A 349 7.45 9.12 -7.16
C SER A 349 6.50 7.97 -6.90
N VAL A 350 6.77 7.23 -5.81
CA VAL A 350 5.96 6.11 -5.34
C VAL A 350 5.50 6.42 -3.92
N ALA A 351 4.21 6.30 -3.68
CA ALA A 351 3.63 6.54 -2.37
C ALA A 351 2.70 5.39 -1.94
N GLY A 352 2.54 5.20 -0.64
CA GLY A 352 1.62 4.21 -0.11
C GLY A 352 1.36 4.40 1.38
N GLY A 353 0.30 3.70 1.86
CA GLY A 353 -0.22 3.85 3.22
C GLY A 353 -1.45 4.75 3.25
N GLY A 354 -2.44 4.38 4.09
CA GLY A 354 -3.76 5.04 4.12
C GLY A 354 -3.67 6.55 4.35
N ASP A 355 -2.93 6.98 5.37
CA ASP A 355 -2.76 8.41 5.70
C ASP A 355 -2.03 9.17 4.59
N THR A 356 -1.05 8.50 3.94
CA THR A 356 -0.34 9.10 2.80
C THR A 356 -1.28 9.36 1.65
N VAL A 357 -2.07 8.35 1.26
CA VAL A 357 -3.03 8.47 0.16
C VAL A 357 -4.08 9.54 0.45
N ALA A 358 -4.59 9.57 1.69
CA ALA A 358 -5.53 10.61 2.13
C ALA A 358 -4.93 12.01 2.03
N ALA A 359 -3.69 12.19 2.51
CA ALA A 359 -2.98 13.47 2.46
C ALA A 359 -2.70 13.92 1.02
N LEU A 360 -2.27 13.01 0.13
CA LEU A 360 -2.02 13.32 -1.28
C LEU A 360 -3.30 13.71 -2.03
N ASN A 361 -4.42 13.05 -1.73
CA ASN A 361 -5.74 13.40 -2.27
C ASN A 361 -6.18 14.78 -1.77
N GLN A 362 -6.05 15.08 -0.47
CA GLN A 362 -6.36 16.38 0.12
C GLN A 362 -5.52 17.50 -0.50
N ALA A 363 -4.24 17.24 -0.78
CA ALA A 363 -3.33 18.18 -1.44
C ALA A 363 -3.63 18.36 -2.93
N GLY A 364 -4.52 17.57 -3.55
CA GLY A 364 -4.75 17.54 -5.00
C GLY A 364 -3.51 17.09 -5.78
N ALA A 365 -2.64 16.31 -5.16
CA ALA A 365 -1.33 15.90 -5.69
C ALA A 365 -1.30 14.45 -6.21
N ALA A 366 -2.29 13.63 -5.83
CA ALA A 366 -2.28 12.19 -6.07
C ALA A 366 -2.08 11.83 -7.55
N ASP A 367 -2.81 12.46 -8.46
CA ASP A 367 -2.71 12.22 -9.91
C ASP A 367 -1.37 12.65 -10.53
N GLY A 368 -0.52 13.30 -9.75
CA GLY A 368 0.80 13.72 -10.17
C GLY A 368 1.92 12.76 -9.80
N PHE A 369 1.63 11.72 -9.01
CA PHE A 369 2.61 10.70 -8.64
C PHE A 369 2.74 9.63 -9.73
N SER A 370 3.94 9.04 -9.86
CA SER A 370 4.17 7.93 -10.79
C SER A 370 3.34 6.71 -10.42
N TYR A 371 3.24 6.42 -9.12
CA TYR A 371 2.43 5.32 -8.60
C TYR A 371 1.99 5.57 -7.15
N ILE A 372 0.73 5.25 -6.87
CA ILE A 372 0.18 5.25 -5.51
C ILE A 372 -0.34 3.85 -5.19
N SER A 373 0.36 3.17 -4.28
CA SER A 373 -0.06 1.87 -3.79
C SER A 373 -1.29 1.98 -2.90
N THR A 374 -2.29 1.16 -3.17
CA THR A 374 -3.46 0.99 -2.30
C THR A 374 -3.32 -0.20 -1.35
N ALA A 375 -2.15 -0.83 -1.34
CA ALA A 375 -1.91 -2.10 -0.68
C ALA A 375 -1.59 -2.00 0.83
N GLY A 376 -1.49 -0.81 1.39
CA GLY A 376 -1.31 -0.57 2.83
C GLY A 376 -0.19 -1.40 3.46
N GLY A 377 -0.55 -2.53 4.10
CA GLY A 377 0.39 -3.38 4.84
C GLY A 377 1.46 -4.03 3.98
N ALA A 378 1.11 -4.55 2.79
CA ALA A 378 2.09 -5.18 1.90
C ALA A 378 3.14 -4.18 1.39
N PHE A 379 2.71 -2.95 1.08
CA PHE A 379 3.63 -1.88 0.70
C PHE A 379 4.60 -1.54 1.84
N LEU A 380 4.10 -1.45 3.08
CA LEU A 380 4.92 -1.16 4.25
C LEU A 380 5.93 -2.27 4.51
N GLU A 381 5.50 -3.53 4.56
CA GLU A 381 6.37 -4.69 4.78
C GLU A 381 7.44 -4.82 3.70
N TRP A 382 7.09 -4.51 2.44
CA TRP A 382 8.07 -4.47 1.38
C TRP A 382 9.12 -3.36 1.59
N MET A 383 8.70 -2.16 2.01
CA MET A 383 9.64 -1.08 2.36
C MET A 383 10.54 -1.43 3.56
N GLU A 384 10.06 -2.26 4.47
CA GLU A 384 10.81 -2.84 5.58
C GLU A 384 11.86 -3.86 5.12
N GLY A 385 11.82 -4.26 3.86
CA GLY A 385 12.71 -5.27 3.27
C GLY A 385 12.31 -6.70 3.56
N LYS A 386 11.04 -6.92 3.96
CA LYS A 386 10.49 -8.26 4.21
C LYS A 386 10.11 -8.92 2.89
N ASP A 387 10.34 -10.23 2.81
CA ASP A 387 9.83 -11.03 1.72
C ASP A 387 8.30 -11.12 1.81
N LEU A 388 7.64 -10.90 0.69
CA LEU A 388 6.19 -11.05 0.58
C LEU A 388 5.87 -12.43 0.02
N PRO A 389 5.30 -13.36 0.81
CA PRO A 389 5.10 -14.75 0.39
C PRO A 389 4.36 -14.90 -0.94
N GLY A 390 3.27 -14.12 -1.14
CA GLY A 390 2.48 -14.16 -2.36
C GLY A 390 3.18 -13.54 -3.58
N VAL A 391 4.30 -12.83 -3.39
CA VAL A 391 5.18 -12.34 -4.47
C VAL A 391 6.31 -13.33 -4.71
N ALA A 392 6.98 -13.78 -3.64
CA ALA A 392 8.07 -14.74 -3.73
C ALA A 392 7.63 -16.01 -4.48
N ALA A 393 6.42 -16.48 -4.22
CA ALA A 393 5.83 -17.64 -4.86
C ALA A 393 5.55 -17.46 -6.38
N LEU A 394 5.55 -16.23 -6.92
CA LEU A 394 5.42 -15.97 -8.37
C LEU A 394 6.75 -16.04 -9.12
N THR A 395 7.88 -16.13 -8.39
CA THR A 395 9.22 -16.18 -8.97
C THR A 395 9.77 -17.60 -9.14
N ALA A 396 9.03 -18.60 -8.67
CA ALA A 396 9.40 -20.01 -8.70
C ALA A 396 9.15 -20.68 -10.07
#